data_799d07bcea365508e16ecaff2e4c14ed
#
_entry.id   799d07bcea365508e16ecaff2e4c14ed
#
_cell.length_a   1.000
_cell.length_b   1.000
_cell.length_c   1.000
_cell.angle_alpha   90.00
_cell.angle_beta   90.00
_cell.angle_gamma   90.00
#
_symmetry.space_group_name_H-M   'P 1'
#
loop_
_entity.id
_entity.type
_entity.pdbx_description
1 polymer ?
#
loop_
_entity_poly.entity_id
_entity_poly.type
_entity_poly.pdbx_seq_one_letter_code
_entity_poly.pdbx_strand_id
1 'polypeptide(L)'
;MEIRNIAIIAHVDHGKTTLVDRILHQTHVFRDNQETGDLIMDSNELERERGITIFSKNAAVVYNGVKINVIDTPGHADFGGEVERVLKMAGGVLLLVDAFEGPMPQTRFVLQKALHLNLKPIVVINKVDKPNCRPDEVHDAVFDLFYNLDATEEQLNFPTFYGSGKQGWFNDSLTPCEDITPLLDGILKYVPPPQVSEGTLQMQITSLDYSSFLGRIAIGEVSRGVIKENQPISLVQSDGSIKKTRAKELYVFEGMGKKKVTEVLAGDLCAVVGIEDFNIGDTIADFENPEALPTISVDEPTMSMLFGINNSPFYGRDGKFVTSRHIRDRLIKETEKNLALKVEDSENADSFLVYGRGILHLGILIETMRREGYELTVGQPQVLVKELLGKKCEPFETLVVDVPEEYASKVIDMVTRRKGELHVMETKGDIQHLEFDMPSRGLVGLRTQMLTNTAGEAVMNHRFNEYKPWKGTIPGRNNGVLIAKEAGTTTAYSLDKLQDRGFFFVDPGEEVYKGMIVGENNKPGDLVIQPNEGKKMSNMRASGSDAAVNIAPKRLMTLEECMEYIQQDECIEVTPNYIRMRKVILDEDERKKQAKKMSTEAA
;
A
#
# COMPACT_ATOMS: atom_id res chain seq x y z
N MET A 1 8.84 8.94 34.35
CA MET A 1 7.73 9.61 33.65
C MET A 1 6.79 8.50 33.21
N GLU A 2 5.49 8.63 33.46
CA GLU A 2 4.53 7.64 32.96
C GLU A 2 4.45 7.69 31.44
N ILE A 3 4.09 6.55 30.83
CA ILE A 3 4.05 6.38 29.38
C ILE A 3 2.69 5.84 28.96
N ARG A 4 2.19 6.27 27.82
CA ARG A 4 1.06 5.68 27.10
C ARG A 4 1.47 5.45 25.65
N ASN A 5 1.27 4.25 25.14
CA ASN A 5 1.54 3.89 23.75
C ASN A 5 0.20 3.71 23.04
N ILE A 6 -0.11 4.56 22.06
CA ILE A 6 -1.37 4.54 21.31
C ILE A 6 -1.10 4.32 19.83
N ALA A 7 -1.91 3.49 19.17
CA ALA A 7 -1.94 3.38 17.72
C ALA A 7 -3.17 4.11 17.17
N ILE A 8 -3.06 4.73 16.01
CA ILE A 8 -4.19 5.41 15.35
C ILE A 8 -4.62 4.61 14.14
N ILE A 9 -5.87 4.16 14.13
CA ILE A 9 -6.53 3.46 13.03
C ILE A 9 -7.53 4.41 12.39
N ALA A 10 -7.44 4.59 11.08
CA ALA A 10 -8.40 5.38 10.31
C ALA A 10 -8.49 4.88 8.88
N HIS A 11 -9.64 5.10 8.25
CA HIS A 11 -9.74 5.00 6.80
C HIS A 11 -9.07 6.21 6.14
N VAL A 12 -8.76 6.07 4.85
CA VAL A 12 -8.28 7.18 4.00
C VAL A 12 -9.28 8.34 4.13
N ASP A 13 -8.78 9.56 4.20
CA ASP A 13 -9.56 10.79 4.33
C ASP A 13 -10.42 10.95 5.60
N HIS A 14 -10.42 10.02 6.56
CA HIS A 14 -11.12 10.21 7.84
C HIS A 14 -10.45 11.26 8.75
N GLY A 15 -9.27 11.78 8.37
CA GLY A 15 -8.59 12.89 9.05
C GLY A 15 -7.54 12.48 10.07
N LYS A 16 -6.91 11.31 9.87
CA LYS A 16 -5.84 10.79 10.73
C LYS A 16 -4.68 11.78 10.88
N THR A 17 -4.12 12.24 9.77
CA THR A 17 -3.01 13.20 9.76
C THR A 17 -3.39 14.50 10.45
N THR A 18 -4.61 15.02 10.19
CA THR A 18 -5.13 16.23 10.84
C THR A 18 -5.24 16.07 12.35
N LEU A 19 -5.69 14.90 12.83
CA LEU A 19 -5.77 14.64 14.28
C LEU A 19 -4.38 14.63 14.92
N VAL A 20 -3.41 13.93 14.31
CA VAL A 20 -2.04 13.87 14.82
C VAL A 20 -1.39 15.25 14.83
N ASP A 21 -1.58 16.03 13.78
CA ASP A 21 -1.08 17.42 13.73
C ASP A 21 -1.67 18.26 14.86
N ARG A 22 -2.96 18.10 15.17
CA ARG A 22 -3.60 18.81 16.30
C ARG A 22 -3.01 18.37 17.64
N ILE A 23 -2.75 17.07 17.84
CA ILE A 23 -2.09 16.57 19.05
C ILE A 23 -0.70 17.20 19.21
N LEU A 24 0.09 17.25 18.14
CA LEU A 24 1.42 17.84 18.15
C LEU A 24 1.42 19.36 18.40
N HIS A 25 0.48 20.08 17.81
CA HIS A 25 0.35 21.53 18.00
C HIS A 25 -0.07 21.88 19.43
N GLN A 26 -1.10 21.23 19.96
CA GLN A 26 -1.61 21.56 21.29
C GLN A 26 -0.65 21.19 22.41
N THR A 27 0.19 20.17 22.22
CA THR A 27 1.20 19.79 23.20
C THR A 27 2.51 20.60 23.09
N HIS A 28 2.48 21.73 22.34
CA HIS A 28 3.60 22.67 22.18
C HIS A 28 4.92 22.04 21.71
N VAL A 29 4.83 20.98 20.91
CA VAL A 29 6.02 20.35 20.29
C VAL A 29 6.70 21.32 19.33
N PHE A 30 5.93 22.20 18.69
CA PHE A 30 6.42 23.26 17.80
C PHE A 30 6.47 24.63 18.52
N ARG A 31 7.48 25.44 18.20
CA ARG A 31 7.52 26.82 18.66
C ARG A 31 6.48 27.64 17.92
N ASP A 32 5.83 28.58 18.61
CA ASP A 32 4.73 29.42 18.09
C ASP A 32 5.03 30.19 16.79
N ASN A 33 6.32 30.33 16.42
CA ASN A 33 6.77 31.03 15.22
C ASN A 33 7.29 30.10 14.10
N GLN A 34 7.10 28.79 14.21
CA GLN A 34 7.52 27.85 13.18
C GLN A 34 6.33 27.68 12.22
N GLU A 35 6.40 28.28 11.03
CA GLU A 35 5.48 27.98 9.92
C GLU A 35 5.67 26.50 9.54
N THR A 36 4.94 25.63 10.18
CA THR A 36 4.82 24.23 9.79
C THR A 36 3.72 24.18 8.74
N GLY A 37 4.08 23.76 7.52
CA GLY A 37 3.07 23.54 6.48
C GLY A 37 2.01 22.55 6.95
N ASP A 38 0.80 22.66 6.42
CA ASP A 38 -0.28 21.72 6.68
C ASP A 38 0.18 20.27 6.38
N LEU A 39 -0.19 19.30 7.23
CA LEU A 39 0.09 17.87 7.09
C LEU A 39 1.56 17.45 7.34
N ILE A 40 2.03 17.68 8.56
CA ILE A 40 3.43 17.41 8.99
C ILE A 40 3.76 15.91 8.95
N MET A 41 2.81 15.04 9.27
CA MET A 41 3.02 13.57 9.25
C MET A 41 3.18 13.02 7.83
N ASP A 42 2.53 13.59 6.82
CA ASP A 42 2.64 13.12 5.43
C ASP A 42 3.82 13.78 4.71
N SER A 43 5.03 13.49 5.18
CA SER A 43 6.28 14.03 4.60
C SER A 43 6.60 13.46 3.20
N ASN A 44 5.98 12.34 2.81
CA ASN A 44 6.16 11.71 1.50
C ASN A 44 5.11 12.26 0.51
N GLU A 45 5.57 12.76 -0.63
CA GLU A 45 4.70 13.27 -1.70
C GLU A 45 3.68 12.22 -2.18
N LEU A 46 4.08 10.94 -2.25
CA LEU A 46 3.21 9.84 -2.65
C LEU A 46 2.08 9.57 -1.63
N GLU A 47 2.36 9.71 -0.34
CA GLU A 47 1.34 9.59 0.70
C GLU A 47 0.30 10.70 0.56
N ARG A 48 0.74 11.95 0.32
CA ARG A 48 -0.15 13.11 0.12
C ARG A 48 -1.02 12.98 -1.13
N GLU A 49 -0.42 12.57 -2.26
CA GLU A 49 -1.14 12.42 -3.53
C GLU A 49 -2.17 11.31 -3.49
N ARG A 50 -1.86 10.22 -2.79
CA ARG A 50 -2.73 9.04 -2.70
C ARG A 50 -3.67 9.06 -1.50
N GLY A 51 -3.46 9.98 -0.56
CA GLY A 51 -4.22 10.08 0.69
C GLY A 51 -4.05 8.87 1.62
N ILE A 52 -3.00 8.04 1.45
CA ILE A 52 -2.77 6.82 2.23
C ILE A 52 -1.45 6.91 3.00
N THR A 53 -1.42 6.36 4.21
CA THR A 53 -0.17 6.12 4.94
C THR A 53 0.50 4.87 4.39
N ILE A 54 1.72 5.01 3.91
CA ILE A 54 2.52 3.91 3.34
C ILE A 54 3.44 3.33 4.40
N PHE A 55 4.13 4.20 5.15
CA PHE A 55 5.06 3.82 6.20
C PHE A 55 4.52 4.23 7.57
N SER A 56 4.64 3.31 8.53
CA SER A 56 4.36 3.61 9.93
C SER A 56 5.33 4.68 10.43
N LYS A 57 4.82 5.67 11.15
CA LYS A 57 5.60 6.74 11.75
C LYS A 57 5.31 6.80 13.24
N ASN A 58 6.35 7.14 14.00
CA ASN A 58 6.24 7.30 15.44
C ASN A 58 6.44 8.77 15.80
N ALA A 59 5.54 9.29 16.62
CA ALA A 59 5.66 10.59 17.25
C ALA A 59 5.52 10.43 18.76
N ALA A 60 6.01 11.40 19.53
CA ALA A 60 5.81 11.39 20.97
C ALA A 60 5.57 12.80 21.48
N VAL A 61 4.60 12.94 22.38
CA VAL A 61 4.23 14.19 23.02
C VAL A 61 4.24 14.03 24.54
N VAL A 62 4.38 15.13 25.26
CA VAL A 62 4.26 15.14 26.72
C VAL A 62 3.04 15.96 27.08
N TYR A 63 2.09 15.33 27.79
CA TYR A 63 0.89 15.96 28.26
C TYR A 63 0.67 15.64 29.74
N ASN A 64 0.49 16.66 30.58
CA ASN A 64 0.33 16.52 32.06
C ASN A 64 1.42 15.67 32.73
N GLY A 65 2.67 15.71 32.25
CA GLY A 65 3.79 14.95 32.78
C GLY A 65 3.83 13.47 32.36
N VAL A 66 2.90 13.04 31.50
CA VAL A 66 2.86 11.70 30.90
C VAL A 66 3.35 11.78 29.45
N LYS A 67 4.22 10.88 29.05
CA LYS A 67 4.66 10.72 27.65
C LYS A 67 3.64 9.87 26.89
N ILE A 68 3.10 10.40 25.81
CA ILE A 68 2.20 9.69 24.90
C ILE A 68 2.97 9.43 23.61
N ASN A 69 3.29 8.17 23.35
CA ASN A 69 3.82 7.72 22.07
C ASN A 69 2.64 7.47 21.12
N VAL A 70 2.64 8.15 19.99
CA VAL A 70 1.63 8.05 18.94
C VAL A 70 2.23 7.26 17.78
N ILE A 71 1.64 6.12 17.47
CA ILE A 71 2.09 5.20 16.44
C ILE A 71 1.11 5.29 15.28
N ASP A 72 1.55 5.81 14.16
CA ASP A 72 0.74 5.89 12.94
C ASP A 72 0.72 4.54 12.21
N THR A 73 -0.48 4.03 11.89
CA THR A 73 -0.63 2.72 11.25
C THR A 73 -1.01 2.88 9.78
N PRO A 74 -0.38 2.09 8.87
CA PRO A 74 -0.87 1.98 7.50
C PRO A 74 -2.31 1.47 7.46
N GLY A 75 -3.14 2.00 6.54
CA GLY A 75 -4.54 1.60 6.43
C GLY A 75 -4.81 0.52 5.38
N HIS A 76 -3.89 0.24 4.47
CA HIS A 76 -4.11 -0.64 3.33
C HIS A 76 -3.72 -2.10 3.63
N ALA A 77 -4.49 -3.06 3.09
CA ALA A 77 -4.28 -4.50 3.31
C ALA A 77 -2.90 -5.02 2.87
N ASP A 78 -2.30 -4.43 1.82
CA ASP A 78 -0.94 -4.78 1.36
C ASP A 78 0.14 -4.54 2.43
N PHE A 79 -0.16 -3.73 3.45
CA PHE A 79 0.72 -3.43 4.59
C PHE A 79 0.30 -4.15 5.88
N GLY A 80 -0.58 -5.15 5.80
CA GLY A 80 -1.18 -5.83 6.96
C GLY A 80 -0.17 -6.37 7.97
N GLY A 81 0.95 -6.91 7.54
CA GLY A 81 2.00 -7.37 8.45
C GLY A 81 2.73 -6.23 9.18
N GLU A 82 2.79 -5.02 8.61
CA GLU A 82 3.30 -3.85 9.32
C GLU A 82 2.33 -3.40 10.41
N VAL A 83 1.05 -3.41 10.10
CA VAL A 83 -0.03 -3.08 11.04
C VAL A 83 0.05 -3.96 12.29
N GLU A 84 0.13 -5.28 12.14
CA GLU A 84 0.18 -6.20 13.28
C GLU A 84 1.41 -5.96 14.18
N ARG A 85 2.56 -5.71 13.57
CA ARG A 85 3.80 -5.42 14.30
C ARG A 85 3.73 -4.11 15.08
N VAL A 86 3.19 -3.09 14.44
CA VAL A 86 3.05 -1.76 15.04
C VAL A 86 2.04 -1.79 16.19
N LEU A 87 0.92 -2.50 16.02
CA LEU A 87 -0.09 -2.66 17.06
C LEU A 87 0.44 -3.36 18.33
N LYS A 88 1.42 -4.26 18.20
CA LYS A 88 2.06 -4.91 19.36
C LYS A 88 2.80 -3.95 20.30
N MET A 89 3.19 -2.76 19.83
CA MET A 89 3.81 -1.73 20.66
C MET A 89 2.79 -0.83 21.37
N ALA A 90 1.49 -0.98 21.08
CA ALA A 90 0.45 -0.12 21.61
C ALA A 90 -0.27 -0.76 22.80
N GLY A 91 -0.66 0.05 23.79
CA GLY A 91 -1.55 -0.36 24.88
C GLY A 91 -3.03 -0.05 24.58
N GLY A 92 -3.29 0.84 23.64
CA GLY A 92 -4.62 1.22 23.20
C GLY A 92 -4.65 1.70 21.75
N VAL A 93 -5.86 1.82 21.22
CA VAL A 93 -6.07 2.22 19.83
C VAL A 93 -7.11 3.33 19.73
N LEU A 94 -6.80 4.38 18.97
CA LEU A 94 -7.75 5.41 18.56
C LEU A 94 -8.34 5.00 17.21
N LEU A 95 -9.63 4.65 17.19
CA LEU A 95 -10.38 4.38 15.97
C LEU A 95 -11.03 5.67 15.49
N LEU A 96 -10.50 6.26 14.44
CA LEU A 96 -11.00 7.49 13.85
C LEU A 96 -11.99 7.20 12.72
N VAL A 97 -13.22 7.70 12.84
CA VAL A 97 -14.31 7.46 11.88
C VAL A 97 -14.90 8.80 11.44
N ASP A 98 -15.17 8.97 10.14
CA ASP A 98 -15.90 10.12 9.60
C ASP A 98 -17.38 10.06 10.00
N ALA A 99 -17.91 11.16 10.54
CA ALA A 99 -19.31 11.27 10.98
C ALA A 99 -20.35 11.16 9.86
N PHE A 100 -19.94 11.21 8.60
CA PHE A 100 -20.80 11.03 7.42
C PHE A 100 -20.66 9.64 6.80
N GLU A 101 -19.41 9.18 6.58
CA GLU A 101 -19.12 7.94 5.88
C GLU A 101 -19.29 6.69 6.76
N GLY A 102 -19.03 6.85 8.08
CA GLY A 102 -19.07 5.72 9.01
C GLY A 102 -17.85 4.79 8.92
N PRO A 103 -17.92 3.61 9.56
CA PRO A 103 -16.81 2.65 9.53
C PRO A 103 -16.70 1.98 8.15
N MET A 104 -15.52 2.12 7.53
CA MET A 104 -15.23 1.60 6.21
C MET A 104 -14.55 0.20 6.26
N PRO A 105 -14.67 -0.63 5.20
CA PRO A 105 -14.17 -2.02 5.20
C PRO A 105 -12.68 -2.17 5.53
N GLN A 106 -11.82 -1.24 5.10
CA GLN A 106 -10.38 -1.28 5.42
C GLN A 106 -10.10 -1.16 6.92
N THR A 107 -10.90 -0.36 7.62
CA THR A 107 -10.81 -0.17 9.07
C THR A 107 -11.11 -1.47 9.83
N ARG A 108 -12.01 -2.31 9.29
CA ARG A 108 -12.41 -3.60 9.87
C ARG A 108 -11.21 -4.52 10.11
N PHE A 109 -10.31 -4.64 9.13
CA PHE A 109 -9.13 -5.52 9.26
C PHE A 109 -8.18 -5.06 10.38
N VAL A 110 -7.81 -3.77 10.39
CA VAL A 110 -6.89 -3.23 11.39
C VAL A 110 -7.50 -3.31 12.78
N LEU A 111 -8.79 -2.98 12.89
CA LEU A 111 -9.55 -3.08 14.14
C LEU A 111 -9.61 -4.53 14.65
N GLN A 112 -9.91 -5.51 13.80
CA GLN A 112 -9.92 -6.93 14.17
C GLN A 112 -8.58 -7.37 14.79
N LYS A 113 -7.45 -6.95 14.18
CA LYS A 113 -6.12 -7.25 14.73
C LYS A 113 -5.90 -6.57 16.08
N ALA A 114 -6.33 -5.32 16.23
CA ALA A 114 -6.24 -4.59 17.49
C ALA A 114 -7.06 -5.28 18.62
N LEU A 115 -8.27 -5.72 18.32
CA LEU A 115 -9.14 -6.43 19.25
C LEU A 115 -8.56 -7.79 19.67
N HIS A 116 -7.99 -8.56 18.72
CA HIS A 116 -7.31 -9.82 19.02
C HIS A 116 -6.07 -9.65 19.91
N LEU A 117 -5.40 -8.50 19.81
CA LEU A 117 -4.28 -8.12 20.69
C LEU A 117 -4.74 -7.57 22.06
N ASN A 118 -6.05 -7.58 22.33
CA ASN A 118 -6.66 -7.03 23.55
C ASN A 118 -6.33 -5.55 23.80
N LEU A 119 -6.10 -4.76 22.73
CA LEU A 119 -5.90 -3.32 22.86
C LEU A 119 -7.19 -2.63 23.32
N LYS A 120 -7.06 -1.60 24.16
CA LYS A 120 -8.21 -0.80 24.60
C LYS A 120 -8.60 0.19 23.51
N PRO A 121 -9.82 0.08 22.93
CA PRO A 121 -10.27 0.98 21.88
C PRO A 121 -10.83 2.29 22.48
N ILE A 122 -10.54 3.39 21.80
CA ILE A 122 -11.20 4.69 21.95
C ILE A 122 -11.73 5.07 20.57
N VAL A 123 -13.01 5.36 20.47
CA VAL A 123 -13.63 5.76 19.20
C VAL A 123 -13.64 7.28 19.10
N VAL A 124 -13.22 7.80 17.95
CA VAL A 124 -13.20 9.25 17.67
C VAL A 124 -14.02 9.50 16.40
N ILE A 125 -15.22 10.06 16.56
CA ILE A 125 -16.10 10.42 15.46
C ILE A 125 -15.76 11.85 15.02
N ASN A 126 -15.08 11.94 13.88
CA ASN A 126 -14.53 13.17 13.32
C ASN A 126 -15.44 13.79 12.27
N LYS A 127 -15.21 15.07 11.97
CA LYS A 127 -15.92 15.85 10.96
C LYS A 127 -17.40 16.08 11.27
N VAL A 128 -17.76 16.21 12.55
CA VAL A 128 -19.12 16.57 12.98
C VAL A 128 -19.53 17.98 12.55
N ASP A 129 -18.59 18.78 12.02
CA ASP A 129 -18.83 20.09 11.40
C ASP A 129 -19.44 20.01 10.00
N LYS A 130 -19.50 18.84 9.38
CA LYS A 130 -20.14 18.66 8.07
C LYS A 130 -21.67 18.76 8.18
N PRO A 131 -22.37 19.43 7.23
CA PRO A 131 -23.81 19.66 7.31
C PRO A 131 -24.68 18.39 7.27
N ASN A 132 -24.15 17.29 6.74
CA ASN A 132 -24.86 16.02 6.60
C ASN A 132 -24.28 14.93 7.51
N CYS A 133 -23.61 15.30 8.60
CA CYS A 133 -23.06 14.32 9.54
C CYS A 133 -24.18 13.59 10.29
N ARG A 134 -23.93 12.32 10.62
CA ARG A 134 -24.85 11.41 11.32
C ARG A 134 -24.12 10.72 12.47
N PRO A 135 -23.63 11.48 13.47
CA PRO A 135 -22.74 10.94 14.50
C PRO A 135 -23.36 9.81 15.33
N ASP A 136 -24.66 9.87 15.64
CA ASP A 136 -25.36 8.82 16.41
C ASP A 136 -25.47 7.53 15.58
N GLU A 137 -25.88 7.61 14.31
CA GLU A 137 -25.95 6.45 13.41
C GLU A 137 -24.57 5.83 13.18
N VAL A 138 -23.52 6.66 13.08
CA VAL A 138 -22.15 6.21 12.93
C VAL A 138 -21.65 5.52 14.20
N HIS A 139 -22.02 6.03 15.38
CA HIS A 139 -21.72 5.37 16.65
C HIS A 139 -22.33 3.96 16.71
N ASP A 140 -23.61 3.82 16.35
CA ASP A 140 -24.29 2.54 16.30
C ASP A 140 -23.64 1.60 15.27
N ALA A 141 -23.28 2.10 14.09
CA ALA A 141 -22.58 1.31 13.06
C ALA A 141 -21.19 0.85 13.54
N VAL A 142 -20.48 1.66 14.34
CA VAL A 142 -19.22 1.25 14.96
C VAL A 142 -19.46 0.17 16.01
N PHE A 143 -20.51 0.31 16.83
CA PHE A 143 -20.88 -0.73 17.80
C PHE A 143 -21.19 -2.07 17.11
N ASP A 144 -21.98 -2.06 16.04
CA ASP A 144 -22.26 -3.24 15.22
C ASP A 144 -20.98 -3.83 14.63
N LEU A 145 -20.04 -2.98 14.17
CA LEU A 145 -18.75 -3.45 13.67
C LEU A 145 -17.96 -4.20 14.75
N PHE A 146 -17.88 -3.66 15.97
CA PHE A 146 -17.20 -4.34 17.10
C PHE A 146 -17.88 -5.67 17.45
N TYR A 147 -19.21 -5.67 17.50
CA TYR A 147 -19.98 -6.90 17.75
C TYR A 147 -19.72 -7.98 16.70
N ASN A 148 -19.70 -7.60 15.42
CA ASN A 148 -19.39 -8.50 14.29
C ASN A 148 -17.93 -8.96 14.22
N LEU A 149 -17.04 -8.36 14.99
CA LEU A 149 -15.63 -8.73 15.13
C LEU A 149 -15.35 -9.52 16.41
N ASP A 150 -16.38 -10.05 17.06
CA ASP A 150 -16.30 -10.82 18.31
C ASP A 150 -15.58 -10.07 19.44
N ALA A 151 -15.78 -8.75 19.52
CA ALA A 151 -15.23 -7.93 20.59
C ALA A 151 -15.74 -8.38 21.97
N THR A 152 -14.88 -8.34 22.98
CA THR A 152 -15.27 -8.66 24.37
C THR A 152 -16.19 -7.57 24.95
N GLU A 153 -16.94 -7.90 26.03
CA GLU A 153 -17.80 -6.91 26.72
C GLU A 153 -17.03 -5.64 27.11
N GLU A 154 -15.76 -5.79 27.55
CA GLU A 154 -14.91 -4.64 27.87
C GLU A 154 -14.56 -3.79 26.65
N GLN A 155 -14.40 -4.41 25.47
CA GLN A 155 -14.11 -3.73 24.23
C GLN A 155 -15.37 -3.10 23.61
N LEU A 156 -16.55 -3.68 23.82
CA LEU A 156 -17.83 -3.11 23.42
C LEU A 156 -18.21 -1.87 24.23
N ASN A 157 -17.70 -1.74 25.45
CA ASN A 157 -17.88 -0.55 26.28
C ASN A 157 -16.78 0.49 26.04
N PHE A 158 -16.58 0.85 24.77
CA PHE A 158 -15.56 1.82 24.37
C PHE A 158 -16.00 3.27 24.65
N PRO A 159 -15.09 4.15 25.11
CA PRO A 159 -15.35 5.59 25.16
C PRO A 159 -15.38 6.18 23.76
N THR A 160 -16.32 7.12 23.54
CA THR A 160 -16.46 7.82 22.27
C THR A 160 -16.24 9.31 22.45
N PHE A 161 -15.48 9.91 21.54
CA PHE A 161 -15.25 11.35 21.44
C PHE A 161 -15.75 11.85 20.08
N TYR A 162 -16.39 13.02 20.09
CA TYR A 162 -16.96 13.67 18.92
C TYR A 162 -16.22 14.97 18.66
N GLY A 163 -15.96 15.31 17.38
CA GLY A 163 -15.31 16.58 17.12
C GLY A 163 -14.94 16.82 15.66
N SER A 164 -14.14 17.85 15.48
CA SER A 164 -13.60 18.22 14.17
C SER A 164 -12.11 18.51 14.28
N GLY A 165 -11.30 17.65 13.69
CA GLY A 165 -9.85 17.87 13.56
C GLY A 165 -9.54 19.18 12.82
N LYS A 166 -10.38 19.58 11.85
CA LYS A 166 -10.23 20.84 11.13
C LYS A 166 -10.45 22.05 12.06
N GLN A 167 -11.48 22.02 12.90
CA GLN A 167 -11.78 23.08 13.86
C GLN A 167 -10.92 22.99 15.12
N GLY A 168 -10.29 21.83 15.39
CA GLY A 168 -9.32 21.64 16.48
C GLY A 168 -9.92 21.33 17.84
N TRP A 169 -11.09 20.68 17.90
CA TRP A 169 -11.74 20.29 19.15
C TRP A 169 -12.28 18.86 19.11
N PHE A 170 -12.23 18.17 20.27
CA PHE A 170 -12.87 16.87 20.51
C PHE A 170 -13.43 16.83 21.94
N ASN A 171 -14.66 16.36 22.10
CA ASN A 171 -15.34 16.24 23.38
C ASN A 171 -16.05 14.89 23.52
N ASP A 172 -16.38 14.47 24.74
CA ASP A 172 -17.19 13.28 25.04
C ASP A 172 -18.67 13.42 24.66
N SER A 173 -19.07 14.58 24.19
CA SER A 173 -20.41 14.91 23.71
C SER A 173 -20.33 15.73 22.42
N LEU A 174 -21.47 15.88 21.72
CA LEU A 174 -21.57 16.72 20.51
C LEU A 174 -21.45 18.23 20.77
N THR A 175 -21.21 18.63 22.01
CA THR A 175 -21.05 20.05 22.38
C THR A 175 -19.61 20.47 22.07
N PRO A 176 -19.38 21.47 21.21
CA PRO A 176 -18.06 22.01 20.94
C PRO A 176 -17.34 22.48 22.19
N CYS A 177 -16.05 22.20 22.30
CA CYS A 177 -15.15 22.71 23.33
C CYS A 177 -14.03 23.55 22.69
N GLU A 178 -13.15 24.11 23.52
CA GLU A 178 -12.11 25.04 23.02
C GLU A 178 -11.01 24.33 22.27
N ASP A 179 -10.70 23.06 22.64
CA ASP A 179 -9.54 22.34 22.13
C ASP A 179 -9.70 20.80 22.21
N ILE A 180 -8.60 20.06 22.09
CA ILE A 180 -8.58 18.58 22.16
C ILE A 180 -8.26 18.05 23.57
N THR A 181 -8.22 18.88 24.59
CA THR A 181 -7.93 18.47 25.98
C THR A 181 -8.80 17.30 26.45
N PRO A 182 -10.13 17.26 26.21
CA PRO A 182 -10.94 16.12 26.64
C PRO A 182 -10.51 14.79 26.02
N LEU A 183 -10.06 14.80 24.76
CA LEU A 183 -9.52 13.59 24.11
C LEU A 183 -8.18 13.17 24.71
N LEU A 184 -7.28 14.12 25.01
CA LEU A 184 -5.99 13.82 25.66
C LEU A 184 -6.20 13.26 27.07
N ASP A 185 -7.12 13.83 27.84
CA ASP A 185 -7.49 13.30 29.16
C ASP A 185 -8.13 11.90 29.05
N GLY A 186 -8.93 11.68 28.00
CA GLY A 186 -9.48 10.37 27.67
C GLY A 186 -8.39 9.33 27.39
N ILE A 187 -7.36 9.69 26.62
CA ILE A 187 -6.20 8.82 26.38
C ILE A 187 -5.53 8.42 27.71
N LEU A 188 -5.26 9.40 28.57
CA LEU A 188 -4.63 9.11 29.88
C LEU A 188 -5.49 8.22 30.77
N LYS A 189 -6.81 8.37 30.72
CA LYS A 189 -7.78 7.65 31.53
C LYS A 189 -8.01 6.20 31.07
N TYR A 190 -8.15 5.98 29.76
CA TYR A 190 -8.62 4.71 29.22
C TYR A 190 -7.51 3.83 28.65
N VAL A 191 -6.38 4.40 28.21
CA VAL A 191 -5.24 3.61 27.73
C VAL A 191 -4.37 3.20 28.92
N PRO A 192 -4.15 1.90 29.15
CA PRO A 192 -3.30 1.45 30.24
C PRO A 192 -1.82 1.82 30.02
N PRO A 193 -1.04 1.97 31.07
CA PRO A 193 0.41 2.05 30.92
C PRO A 193 0.97 0.74 30.31
N PRO A 194 2.14 0.80 29.65
CA PRO A 194 2.79 -0.39 29.12
C PRO A 194 2.97 -1.47 30.19
N GLN A 195 2.77 -2.73 29.81
CA GLN A 195 2.99 -3.85 30.70
C GLN A 195 4.50 -4.14 30.81
N VAL A 196 5.08 -3.75 31.90
CA VAL A 196 6.51 -3.95 32.17
C VAL A 196 6.69 -5.16 33.08
N SER A 197 7.52 -6.12 32.66
CA SER A 197 7.93 -7.25 33.48
C SER A 197 9.29 -6.98 34.18
N GLU A 198 9.51 -7.59 35.34
CA GLU A 198 10.80 -7.51 36.02
C GLU A 198 11.81 -8.50 35.39
N GLY A 199 13.08 -8.10 35.29
CA GLY A 199 14.15 -8.97 34.81
C GLY A 199 15.20 -8.24 33.96
N THR A 200 16.04 -9.05 33.31
CA THR A 200 17.10 -8.57 32.40
C THR A 200 16.54 -7.94 31.14
N LEU A 201 17.37 -7.20 30.41
CA LEU A 201 16.99 -6.50 29.18
C LEU A 201 16.28 -7.42 28.17
N GLN A 202 15.15 -6.95 27.66
CA GLN A 202 14.41 -7.57 26.58
C GLN A 202 13.66 -6.50 25.77
N MET A 203 13.90 -6.46 24.45
CA MET A 203 13.26 -5.56 23.50
C MET A 203 13.05 -6.30 22.18
N GLN A 204 11.83 -6.37 21.68
CA GLN A 204 11.57 -6.94 20.37
C GLN A 204 11.69 -5.88 19.28
N ILE A 205 12.37 -6.21 18.18
CA ILE A 205 12.45 -5.35 17.01
C ILE A 205 11.15 -5.50 16.21
N THR A 206 10.33 -4.45 16.22
CA THR A 206 9.00 -4.44 15.58
C THR A 206 8.99 -3.64 14.29
N SER A 207 9.87 -2.66 14.16
CA SER A 207 9.98 -1.80 12.98
C SER A 207 11.44 -1.48 12.66
N LEU A 208 11.66 -1.06 11.44
CA LEU A 208 12.98 -0.68 10.93
C LEU A 208 12.89 0.71 10.34
N ASP A 209 13.89 1.54 10.61
CA ASP A 209 14.13 2.79 9.93
C ASP A 209 15.55 2.80 9.33
N TYR A 210 15.79 3.70 8.42
CA TYR A 210 17.07 3.82 7.74
C TYR A 210 17.51 5.28 7.63
N SER A 211 18.74 5.53 8.00
CA SER A 211 19.41 6.82 7.78
C SER A 211 20.65 6.62 6.93
N SER A 212 20.85 7.48 5.93
CA SER A 212 22.07 7.44 5.10
C SER A 212 23.35 7.63 5.92
N PHE A 213 23.24 8.23 7.11
CA PHE A 213 24.36 8.50 8.02
C PHE A 213 24.51 7.43 9.11
N LEU A 214 23.41 6.95 9.70
CA LEU A 214 23.40 6.01 10.82
C LEU A 214 23.25 4.55 10.38
N GLY A 215 22.88 4.31 9.11
CA GLY A 215 22.54 3.00 8.60
C GLY A 215 21.16 2.53 9.06
N ARG A 216 21.02 1.22 9.29
CA ARG A 216 19.78 0.59 9.77
C ARG A 216 19.56 0.90 11.24
N ILE A 217 18.32 1.21 11.60
CA ILE A 217 17.88 1.58 12.95
C ILE A 217 16.80 0.60 13.37
N ALA A 218 17.05 -0.15 14.44
CA ALA A 218 16.08 -1.07 15.02
C ALA A 218 15.13 -0.31 15.94
N ILE A 219 13.82 -0.44 15.72
CA ILE A 219 12.79 0.22 16.53
C ILE A 219 11.93 -0.84 17.21
N GLY A 220 11.62 -0.62 18.49
CA GLY A 220 10.74 -1.48 19.28
C GLY A 220 10.45 -0.91 20.66
N GLU A 221 9.58 -1.58 21.38
CA GLU A 221 9.30 -1.30 22.77
C GLU A 221 10.27 -2.10 23.68
N VAL A 222 10.84 -1.44 24.67
CA VAL A 222 11.61 -2.13 25.72
C VAL A 222 10.61 -2.81 26.65
N SER A 223 10.46 -4.12 26.55
CA SER A 223 9.47 -4.88 27.32
C SER A 223 9.93 -5.13 28.75
N ARG A 224 11.25 -5.19 28.98
CA ARG A 224 11.84 -5.53 30.28
C ARG A 224 13.22 -4.92 30.46
N GLY A 225 13.54 -4.51 31.67
CA GLY A 225 14.86 -3.99 32.04
C GLY A 225 15.17 -2.59 31.53
N VAL A 226 16.42 -2.33 31.25
CA VAL A 226 16.94 -1.03 30.79
C VAL A 226 17.99 -1.27 29.72
N ILE A 227 17.93 -0.52 28.62
CA ILE A 227 18.99 -0.50 27.61
C ILE A 227 19.81 0.78 27.75
N LYS A 228 21.15 0.67 27.68
CA LYS A 228 22.07 1.80 27.82
C LYS A 228 22.92 2.00 26.58
N GLU A 229 23.32 3.24 26.34
CA GLU A 229 24.25 3.58 25.25
C GLU A 229 25.58 2.83 25.42
N ASN A 230 26.14 2.32 24.33
CA ASN A 230 27.34 1.50 24.28
C ASN A 230 27.31 0.19 25.09
N GLN A 231 26.11 -0.25 25.51
CA GLN A 231 25.95 -1.52 26.24
C GLN A 231 26.21 -2.71 25.31
N PRO A 232 26.97 -3.74 25.75
CA PRO A 232 27.00 -5.03 25.09
C PRO A 232 25.64 -5.71 25.23
N ILE A 233 25.13 -6.26 24.13
CA ILE A 233 23.82 -6.91 24.03
C ILE A 233 23.94 -8.20 23.24
N SER A 234 22.98 -9.08 23.38
CA SER A 234 22.76 -10.24 22.53
C SER A 234 21.56 -10.02 21.61
N LEU A 235 21.76 -10.22 20.33
CA LEU A 235 20.68 -10.28 19.34
C LEU A 235 20.27 -11.73 19.17
N VAL A 236 19.07 -12.09 19.61
CA VAL A 236 18.48 -13.42 19.41
C VAL A 236 17.62 -13.38 18.17
N GLN A 237 18.04 -14.11 17.14
CA GLN A 237 17.36 -14.14 15.85
C GLN A 237 16.19 -15.14 15.87
N SER A 238 15.29 -15.03 14.89
CA SER A 238 14.10 -15.88 14.79
C SER A 238 14.39 -17.38 14.61
N ASP A 239 15.58 -17.73 14.11
CA ASP A 239 16.06 -19.10 13.98
C ASP A 239 16.69 -19.65 15.28
N GLY A 240 16.70 -18.85 16.34
CA GLY A 240 17.32 -19.18 17.64
C GLY A 240 18.84 -18.90 17.69
N SER A 241 19.45 -18.42 16.62
CA SER A 241 20.87 -18.03 16.65
C SER A 241 21.09 -16.76 17.48
N ILE A 242 22.21 -16.68 18.17
CA ILE A 242 22.57 -15.56 19.05
C ILE A 242 23.81 -14.87 18.50
N LYS A 243 23.67 -13.58 18.17
CA LYS A 243 24.78 -12.72 17.78
C LYS A 243 25.10 -11.74 18.91
N LYS A 244 26.34 -11.75 19.39
CA LYS A 244 26.80 -10.76 20.37
C LYS A 244 27.20 -9.48 19.66
N THR A 245 26.62 -8.36 20.10
CA THR A 245 26.82 -7.05 19.48
C THR A 245 26.74 -5.94 20.55
N ARG A 246 26.60 -4.70 20.13
CA ARG A 246 26.56 -3.54 21.03
C ARG A 246 25.54 -2.52 20.55
N ALA A 247 24.73 -1.99 21.45
CA ALA A 247 23.86 -0.85 21.20
C ALA A 247 24.72 0.43 21.21
N LYS A 248 25.16 0.90 20.03
CA LYS A 248 26.08 2.04 19.94
C LYS A 248 25.43 3.36 20.37
N GLU A 249 24.26 3.65 19.83
CA GLU A 249 23.50 4.85 20.16
C GLU A 249 22.02 4.50 20.36
N LEU A 250 21.39 5.26 21.26
CA LEU A 250 19.99 5.12 21.62
C LEU A 250 19.24 6.42 21.34
N TYR A 251 18.05 6.28 20.81
CA TYR A 251 17.14 7.39 20.59
C TYR A 251 15.75 7.06 21.10
N VAL A 252 15.07 8.06 21.65
CA VAL A 252 13.63 8.05 21.93
C VAL A 252 12.92 9.02 21.01
N PHE A 253 11.62 8.83 20.82
CA PHE A 253 10.82 9.77 20.04
C PHE A 253 10.48 11.01 20.86
N GLU A 254 10.59 12.20 20.25
CA GLU A 254 10.23 13.51 20.82
C GLU A 254 9.67 14.38 19.67
N GLY A 255 8.38 14.72 19.74
CA GLY A 255 7.68 15.28 18.59
C GLY A 255 7.70 14.31 17.41
N MET A 256 8.01 14.80 16.24
CA MET A 256 8.24 14.01 15.02
C MET A 256 9.69 13.54 14.85
N GLY A 257 10.57 13.91 15.77
CA GLY A 257 11.99 13.63 15.69
C GLY A 257 12.43 12.52 16.62
N LYS A 258 13.73 12.27 16.60
CA LYS A 258 14.43 11.34 17.51
C LYS A 258 15.44 12.11 18.34
N LYS A 259 15.41 11.90 19.64
CA LYS A 259 16.34 12.50 20.60
C LYS A 259 17.28 11.46 21.11
N LYS A 260 18.58 11.74 21.01
CA LYS A 260 19.63 10.88 21.57
C LYS A 260 19.55 10.87 23.09
N VAL A 261 19.62 9.68 23.68
CA VAL A 261 19.57 9.46 25.12
C VAL A 261 20.64 8.45 25.56
N THR A 262 21.00 8.47 26.83
CA THR A 262 22.00 7.56 27.40
C THR A 262 21.40 6.25 27.87
N GLU A 263 20.10 6.22 28.20
CA GLU A 263 19.38 5.03 28.62
C GLU A 263 17.89 5.13 28.27
N VAL A 264 17.25 3.97 28.07
CA VAL A 264 15.81 3.82 27.87
C VAL A 264 15.28 2.75 28.81
N LEU A 265 14.21 3.08 29.53
CA LEU A 265 13.54 2.19 30.48
C LEU A 265 12.47 1.34 29.80
N ALA A 266 12.11 0.23 30.40
CA ALA A 266 11.00 -0.59 29.98
C ALA A 266 9.69 0.21 29.88
N GLY A 267 8.88 -0.09 28.84
CA GLY A 267 7.64 0.59 28.49
C GLY A 267 7.80 1.69 27.44
N ASP A 268 9.02 2.19 27.18
CA ASP A 268 9.23 3.23 26.16
C ASP A 268 9.65 2.66 24.80
N LEU A 269 9.35 3.41 23.76
CA LEU A 269 9.80 3.11 22.40
C LEU A 269 11.25 3.55 22.23
N CYS A 270 12.08 2.61 21.80
CA CYS A 270 13.51 2.83 21.59
C CYS A 270 13.90 2.60 20.13
N ALA A 271 14.74 3.50 19.60
CA ALA A 271 15.41 3.34 18.34
C ALA A 271 16.91 3.10 18.62
N VAL A 272 17.40 1.91 18.24
CA VAL A 272 18.76 1.43 18.52
C VAL A 272 19.59 1.43 17.26
N VAL A 273 20.77 2.03 17.31
CA VAL A 273 21.73 2.15 16.21
C VAL A 273 22.97 1.32 16.49
N GLY A 274 23.59 0.78 15.44
CA GLY A 274 24.86 0.05 15.50
C GLY A 274 24.72 -1.45 15.62
N ILE A 275 23.53 -1.97 15.43
CA ILE A 275 23.26 -3.41 15.25
C ILE A 275 23.28 -3.68 13.73
N GLU A 276 24.05 -4.67 13.32
CA GLU A 276 24.11 -5.13 11.92
C GLU A 276 23.32 -6.45 11.80
N ASP A 277 22.81 -6.74 10.60
CA ASP A 277 22.15 -8.01 10.25
C ASP A 277 21.00 -8.43 11.20
N PHE A 278 20.14 -7.51 11.59
CA PHE A 278 18.93 -7.83 12.31
C PHE A 278 17.71 -7.90 11.39
N ASN A 279 16.71 -8.65 11.82
CA ASN A 279 15.40 -8.74 11.18
C ASN A 279 14.30 -8.27 12.13
N ILE A 280 13.14 -7.96 11.56
CA ILE A 280 11.94 -7.72 12.36
C ILE A 280 11.53 -9.05 13.04
N GLY A 281 11.18 -8.97 14.34
CA GLY A 281 10.88 -10.14 15.16
C GLY A 281 12.08 -10.63 15.98
N ASP A 282 13.31 -10.22 15.65
CA ASP A 282 14.48 -10.51 16.47
C ASP A 282 14.37 -9.81 17.84
N THR A 283 15.01 -10.40 18.84
CA THR A 283 14.99 -9.85 20.21
C THR A 283 16.37 -9.32 20.58
N ILE A 284 16.42 -8.06 20.99
CA ILE A 284 17.57 -7.49 21.71
C ILE A 284 17.44 -7.91 23.18
N ALA A 285 18.42 -8.65 23.68
CA ALA A 285 18.40 -9.25 24.99
C ALA A 285 19.68 -8.95 25.77
N ASP A 286 19.65 -9.32 27.07
CA ASP A 286 20.81 -9.26 27.92
C ASP A 286 21.99 -10.04 27.35
N PHE A 287 23.21 -9.54 27.60
CA PHE A 287 24.43 -10.10 27.01
C PHE A 287 24.79 -11.48 27.57
N GLU A 288 24.54 -11.70 28.85
CA GLU A 288 24.92 -12.95 29.55
C GLU A 288 23.77 -13.97 29.53
N ASN A 289 22.54 -13.50 29.71
CA ASN A 289 21.34 -14.33 29.78
C ASN A 289 20.34 -13.92 28.69
N PRO A 290 20.61 -14.25 27.43
CA PRO A 290 19.73 -13.87 26.32
C PRO A 290 18.45 -14.71 26.31
N GLU A 291 17.30 -14.04 26.42
CA GLU A 291 15.98 -14.64 26.34
C GLU A 291 15.22 -14.05 25.14
N ALA A 292 14.74 -14.91 24.22
CA ALA A 292 13.94 -14.50 23.09
C ALA A 292 12.49 -14.20 23.48
N LEU A 293 11.91 -13.20 22.87
CA LEU A 293 10.46 -13.02 22.83
C LEU A 293 9.84 -13.92 21.73
N PRO A 294 8.54 -14.25 21.82
CA PRO A 294 7.86 -14.99 20.75
C PRO A 294 8.07 -14.30 19.39
N THR A 295 8.47 -15.07 18.40
CA THR A 295 8.76 -14.54 17.06
C THR A 295 7.53 -13.88 16.45
N ILE A 296 7.73 -12.75 15.76
CA ILE A 296 6.70 -12.12 14.97
C ILE A 296 6.79 -12.73 13.57
N SER A 297 5.70 -13.32 13.08
CA SER A 297 5.65 -13.78 11.70
C SER A 297 5.64 -12.56 10.78
N VAL A 298 6.57 -12.52 9.84
CA VAL A 298 6.52 -11.57 8.73
C VAL A 298 5.76 -12.27 7.59
N ASP A 299 4.67 -11.69 7.14
CA ASP A 299 3.93 -12.25 6.01
C ASP A 299 4.86 -12.35 4.80
N GLU A 300 4.89 -13.52 4.20
CA GLU A 300 5.69 -13.76 3.01
C GLU A 300 5.13 -12.98 1.80
N PRO A 301 5.98 -12.62 0.84
CA PRO A 301 5.51 -12.08 -0.43
C PRO A 301 4.51 -13.02 -1.10
N THR A 302 3.49 -12.46 -1.72
CA THR A 302 2.47 -13.22 -2.48
C THR A 302 2.59 -13.02 -3.98
N MET A 303 3.30 -11.99 -4.41
CA MET A 303 3.47 -11.61 -5.81
C MET A 303 4.93 -11.38 -6.17
N SER A 304 5.24 -11.54 -7.45
CA SER A 304 6.53 -11.17 -8.04
C SER A 304 6.34 -10.41 -9.35
N MET A 305 7.30 -9.56 -9.69
CA MET A 305 7.39 -8.87 -10.97
C MET A 305 8.82 -8.87 -11.49
N LEU A 306 8.96 -8.92 -12.80
CA LEU A 306 10.24 -8.77 -13.46
C LEU A 306 10.54 -7.28 -13.66
N PHE A 307 11.68 -6.82 -13.12
CA PHE A 307 12.23 -5.49 -13.33
C PHE A 307 13.44 -5.60 -14.24
N GLY A 308 13.51 -4.81 -15.29
CA GLY A 308 14.60 -4.85 -16.25
C GLY A 308 15.01 -3.46 -16.73
N ILE A 309 16.11 -3.41 -17.47
CA ILE A 309 16.50 -2.18 -18.16
C ILE A 309 15.46 -1.86 -19.25
N ASN A 310 15.29 -0.58 -19.54
CA ASN A 310 14.52 -0.17 -20.71
C ASN A 310 15.36 -0.44 -21.98
N ASN A 311 14.89 -1.32 -22.84
CA ASN A 311 15.51 -1.62 -24.13
C ASN A 311 14.64 -1.13 -25.30
N SER A 312 13.77 -0.13 -25.06
CA SER A 312 12.97 0.51 -26.10
C SER A 312 13.81 1.45 -26.99
N PRO A 313 13.31 1.85 -28.15
CA PRO A 313 13.95 2.89 -28.97
C PRO A 313 14.08 4.26 -28.29
N PHE A 314 13.38 4.47 -27.16
CA PHE A 314 13.46 5.70 -26.36
C PHE A 314 14.38 5.60 -25.14
N TYR A 315 15.12 4.50 -25.02
CA TYR A 315 16.10 4.29 -23.93
C TYR A 315 17.02 5.50 -23.72
N GLY A 316 17.15 5.90 -22.44
CA GLY A 316 18.07 6.97 -22.02
C GLY A 316 17.64 8.39 -22.41
N ARG A 317 16.42 8.61 -22.92
CA ARG A 317 15.96 9.96 -23.24
C ARG A 317 15.53 10.75 -22.02
N ASP A 318 14.93 10.10 -21.03
CA ASP A 318 14.30 10.75 -19.87
C ASP A 318 15.04 10.46 -18.57
N GLY A 319 15.51 9.23 -18.39
CA GLY A 319 16.09 8.77 -17.13
C GLY A 319 17.56 9.14 -16.94
N LYS A 320 17.95 9.39 -15.70
CA LYS A 320 19.36 9.56 -15.28
C LYS A 320 20.01 8.20 -14.97
N PHE A 321 19.23 7.27 -14.41
CA PHE A 321 19.68 5.96 -13.95
C PHE A 321 19.06 4.88 -14.83
N VAL A 322 19.80 4.44 -15.83
CA VAL A 322 19.26 3.57 -16.90
C VAL A 322 19.92 2.19 -16.99
N THR A 323 21.02 1.95 -16.25
CA THR A 323 21.78 0.71 -16.32
C THR A 323 21.29 -0.34 -15.33
N SER A 324 21.49 -1.63 -15.62
CA SER A 324 21.18 -2.75 -14.71
C SER A 324 21.84 -2.59 -13.35
N ARG A 325 23.07 -2.06 -13.29
CA ARG A 325 23.75 -1.78 -12.02
C ARG A 325 23.02 -0.74 -11.18
N HIS A 326 22.57 0.36 -11.79
CA HIS A 326 21.83 1.40 -11.06
C HIS A 326 20.53 0.83 -10.47
N ILE A 327 19.78 0.04 -11.27
CA ILE A 327 18.54 -0.59 -10.83
C ILE A 327 18.82 -1.57 -9.69
N ARG A 328 19.83 -2.43 -9.83
CA ARG A 328 20.22 -3.40 -8.80
C ARG A 328 20.59 -2.73 -7.49
N ASP A 329 21.49 -1.75 -7.53
CA ASP A 329 21.95 -1.02 -6.33
C ASP A 329 20.79 -0.34 -5.61
N ARG A 330 19.81 0.18 -6.38
CA ARG A 330 18.60 0.80 -5.82
C ARG A 330 17.66 -0.23 -5.19
N LEU A 331 17.44 -1.36 -5.85
CA LEU A 331 16.61 -2.45 -5.34
C LEU A 331 17.22 -3.05 -4.06
N ILE A 332 18.53 -3.26 -4.00
CA ILE A 332 19.22 -3.72 -2.78
C ILE A 332 19.01 -2.73 -1.63
N LYS A 333 19.20 -1.42 -1.87
CA LYS A 333 18.91 -0.40 -0.84
C LYS A 333 17.46 -0.42 -0.37
N GLU A 334 16.52 -0.77 -1.23
CA GLU A 334 15.13 -0.90 -0.82
C GLU A 334 14.91 -2.10 0.10
N THR A 335 15.56 -3.24 -0.16
CA THR A 335 15.46 -4.41 0.74
C THR A 335 16.07 -4.15 2.13
N GLU A 336 17.01 -3.19 2.24
CA GLU A 336 17.53 -2.76 3.54
C GLU A 336 16.48 -1.99 4.37
N LYS A 337 15.54 -1.32 3.71
CA LYS A 337 14.48 -0.51 4.35
C LYS A 337 13.18 -1.28 4.51
N ASN A 338 12.90 -2.19 3.59
CA ASN A 338 11.63 -2.90 3.48
C ASN A 338 11.85 -4.42 3.45
N LEU A 339 11.68 -5.06 4.60
CA LEU A 339 11.88 -6.51 4.75
C LEU A 339 10.77 -7.35 4.10
N ALA A 340 9.66 -6.73 3.70
CA ALA A 340 8.61 -7.41 2.93
C ALA A 340 8.94 -7.51 1.45
N LEU A 341 10.02 -6.87 1.01
CA LEU A 341 10.53 -6.91 -0.35
C LEU A 341 11.70 -7.90 -0.44
N LYS A 342 11.68 -8.77 -1.44
CA LYS A 342 12.80 -9.66 -1.76
C LYS A 342 13.21 -9.43 -3.20
N VAL A 343 14.50 -9.45 -3.49
CA VAL A 343 15.04 -9.26 -4.84
C VAL A 343 15.97 -10.42 -5.16
N GLU A 344 15.78 -11.02 -6.31
CA GLU A 344 16.63 -12.09 -6.84
C GLU A 344 17.08 -11.74 -8.25
N ASP A 345 18.28 -12.18 -8.61
CA ASP A 345 18.76 -12.05 -9.99
C ASP A 345 17.92 -13.01 -10.89
N SER A 346 17.50 -12.54 -12.05
CA SER A 346 16.79 -13.36 -13.04
C SER A 346 17.78 -14.15 -13.90
N GLU A 347 17.27 -15.07 -14.71
CA GLU A 347 18.08 -15.79 -15.73
C GLU A 347 18.77 -14.83 -16.71
N ASN A 348 18.20 -13.65 -16.91
CA ASN A 348 18.79 -12.59 -17.72
C ASN A 348 19.53 -11.59 -16.81
N ALA A 349 20.81 -11.37 -17.07
CA ALA A 349 21.68 -10.48 -16.28
C ALA A 349 21.20 -9.02 -16.17
N ASP A 350 20.32 -8.58 -17.08
CA ASP A 350 19.76 -7.22 -17.13
C ASP A 350 18.38 -7.10 -16.50
N SER A 351 17.95 -8.14 -15.77
CA SER A 351 16.64 -8.14 -15.11
C SER A 351 16.68 -8.81 -13.74
N PHE A 352 15.75 -8.39 -12.89
CA PHE A 352 15.65 -8.78 -11.49
C PHE A 352 14.22 -9.23 -11.19
N LEU A 353 14.07 -10.29 -10.43
CA LEU A 353 12.78 -10.72 -9.93
C LEU A 353 12.54 -10.07 -8.57
N VAL A 354 11.54 -9.23 -8.51
CA VAL A 354 11.19 -8.46 -7.31
C VAL A 354 9.91 -9.03 -6.73
N TYR A 355 9.97 -9.45 -5.47
CA TYR A 355 8.86 -10.04 -4.74
C TYR A 355 8.26 -9.01 -3.79
N GLY A 356 6.94 -8.94 -3.73
CA GLY A 356 6.18 -8.03 -2.86
C GLY A 356 4.86 -8.63 -2.42
N ARG A 357 4.16 -7.95 -1.52
CA ARG A 357 2.89 -8.43 -0.98
C ARG A 357 1.70 -8.24 -1.90
N GLY A 358 1.73 -7.17 -2.73
CA GLY A 358 0.62 -6.85 -3.62
C GLY A 358 1.03 -5.86 -4.71
N ILE A 359 0.07 -5.55 -5.58
CA ILE A 359 0.28 -4.64 -6.72
C ILE A 359 0.61 -3.23 -6.23
N LEU A 360 -0.10 -2.74 -5.20
CA LEU A 360 0.14 -1.40 -4.66
C LEU A 360 1.56 -1.28 -4.07
N HIS A 361 2.02 -2.30 -3.34
CA HIS A 361 3.37 -2.33 -2.77
C HIS A 361 4.45 -2.21 -3.85
N LEU A 362 4.34 -3.01 -4.93
CA LEU A 362 5.26 -2.95 -6.07
C LEU A 362 5.10 -1.65 -6.87
N GLY A 363 3.87 -1.14 -7.02
CA GLY A 363 3.57 0.13 -7.69
C GLY A 363 4.21 1.33 -7.00
N ILE A 364 4.20 1.37 -5.66
CA ILE A 364 4.87 2.41 -4.87
C ILE A 364 6.39 2.39 -5.08
N LEU A 365 6.99 1.20 -5.11
CA LEU A 365 8.41 1.06 -5.41
C LEU A 365 8.76 1.61 -6.80
N ILE A 366 8.00 1.22 -7.82
CA ILE A 366 8.19 1.66 -9.20
C ILE A 366 8.03 3.18 -9.30
N GLU A 367 6.99 3.74 -8.70
CA GLU A 367 6.71 5.17 -8.72
C GLU A 367 7.79 5.97 -7.98
N THR A 368 8.30 5.47 -6.86
CA THR A 368 9.41 6.06 -6.13
C THR A 368 10.67 6.09 -7.00
N MET A 369 11.01 4.97 -7.63
CA MET A 369 12.15 4.89 -8.55
C MET A 369 11.99 5.86 -9.74
N ARG A 370 10.77 5.95 -10.31
CA ARG A 370 10.45 6.88 -11.38
C ARG A 370 10.76 8.34 -11.00
N ARG A 371 10.34 8.78 -9.80
CA ARG A 371 10.59 10.13 -9.27
C ARG A 371 12.05 10.39 -8.94
N GLU A 372 12.77 9.37 -8.53
CA GLU A 372 14.22 9.44 -8.32
C GLU A 372 15.03 9.56 -9.64
N GLY A 373 14.38 9.43 -10.80
CA GLY A 373 14.97 9.58 -12.11
C GLY A 373 15.46 8.27 -12.75
N TYR A 374 14.93 7.12 -12.29
CA TYR A 374 15.20 5.82 -12.91
C TYR A 374 14.33 5.62 -14.15
N GLU A 375 14.92 4.91 -15.11
CA GLU A 375 14.23 4.42 -16.31
C GLU A 375 14.35 2.89 -16.33
N LEU A 376 13.20 2.20 -16.36
CA LEU A 376 13.14 0.74 -16.25
C LEU A 376 11.96 0.19 -17.02
N THR A 377 11.96 -1.12 -17.24
CA THR A 377 10.80 -1.87 -17.68
C THR A 377 10.32 -2.81 -16.59
N VAL A 378 9.01 -2.98 -16.50
CA VAL A 378 8.39 -3.94 -15.58
C VAL A 378 7.45 -4.86 -16.32
N GLY A 379 7.53 -6.15 -15.99
CA GLY A 379 6.67 -7.19 -16.55
C GLY A 379 5.33 -7.31 -15.83
N GLN A 380 4.50 -8.24 -16.28
CA GLN A 380 3.22 -8.54 -15.62
C GLN A 380 3.43 -9.05 -14.19
N PRO A 381 2.64 -8.56 -13.20
CA PRO A 381 2.61 -9.14 -11.86
C PRO A 381 2.19 -10.62 -11.90
N GLN A 382 2.92 -11.47 -11.20
CA GLN A 382 2.65 -12.90 -11.10
C GLN A 382 2.49 -13.32 -9.65
N VAL A 383 1.49 -14.13 -9.35
CA VAL A 383 1.33 -14.71 -8.01
C VAL A 383 2.34 -15.82 -7.78
N LEU A 384 2.83 -15.92 -6.55
CA LEU A 384 3.77 -16.95 -6.16
C LEU A 384 3.04 -18.26 -5.94
N VAL A 385 3.44 -19.25 -6.70
CA VAL A 385 2.92 -20.62 -6.60
C VAL A 385 3.88 -21.45 -5.75
N LYS A 386 3.35 -22.18 -4.77
CA LYS A 386 4.12 -23.09 -3.91
C LYS A 386 3.67 -24.52 -4.12
N GLU A 387 4.57 -25.45 -3.90
CA GLU A 387 4.22 -26.87 -3.82
C GLU A 387 4.06 -27.26 -2.34
N LEU A 388 2.82 -27.53 -1.93
CA LEU A 388 2.49 -27.95 -0.59
C LEU A 388 1.91 -29.36 -0.63
N LEU A 389 2.51 -30.29 0.12
CA LEU A 389 2.10 -31.70 0.16
C LEU A 389 1.99 -32.35 -1.23
N GLY A 390 2.91 -32.02 -2.14
CA GLY A 390 2.94 -32.54 -3.52
C GLY A 390 1.83 -31.97 -4.43
N LYS A 391 1.16 -30.91 -4.03
CA LYS A 391 0.14 -30.21 -4.82
C LYS A 391 0.58 -28.77 -5.10
N LYS A 392 0.36 -28.36 -6.35
CA LYS A 392 0.53 -26.96 -6.74
C LYS A 392 -0.51 -26.10 -6.04
N CYS A 393 -0.08 -25.14 -5.22
CA CYS A 393 -0.93 -24.24 -4.44
C CYS A 393 -0.66 -22.79 -4.82
N GLU A 394 -1.71 -21.97 -4.78
CA GLU A 394 -1.67 -20.54 -5.02
C GLU A 394 -2.24 -19.76 -3.83
N PRO A 395 -1.85 -18.48 -3.65
CA PRO A 395 -2.39 -17.66 -2.57
C PRO A 395 -3.86 -17.35 -2.81
N PHE A 396 -4.65 -17.47 -1.75
CA PHE A 396 -6.07 -17.12 -1.71
C PHE A 396 -6.29 -15.92 -0.79
N GLU A 397 -7.26 -15.11 -1.17
CA GLU A 397 -7.66 -13.93 -0.43
C GLU A 397 -9.15 -13.93 -0.15
N THR A 398 -9.51 -13.43 1.03
CA THR A 398 -10.89 -13.10 1.33
C THR A 398 -11.20 -11.75 0.72
N LEU A 399 -12.07 -11.72 -0.27
CA LEU A 399 -12.57 -10.50 -0.90
C LEU A 399 -13.90 -10.12 -0.26
N VAL A 400 -13.98 -8.88 0.21
CA VAL A 400 -15.21 -8.27 0.75
C VAL A 400 -15.68 -7.19 -0.22
N VAL A 401 -16.95 -7.24 -0.59
CA VAL A 401 -17.57 -6.25 -1.47
C VAL A 401 -18.87 -5.76 -0.86
N ASP A 402 -18.97 -4.46 -0.65
CA ASP A 402 -20.21 -3.77 -0.30
C ASP A 402 -20.73 -3.04 -1.54
N VAL A 403 -21.97 -3.36 -1.94
CA VAL A 403 -22.52 -2.87 -3.20
C VAL A 403 -24.06 -2.74 -3.10
N PRO A 404 -24.70 -1.74 -3.75
CA PRO A 404 -26.15 -1.68 -3.86
C PRO A 404 -26.75 -2.97 -4.42
N GLU A 405 -27.92 -3.37 -3.91
CA GLU A 405 -28.60 -4.63 -4.23
C GLU A 405 -28.74 -4.85 -5.75
N GLU A 406 -28.99 -3.80 -6.53
CA GLU A 406 -29.14 -3.87 -7.98
C GLU A 406 -27.88 -4.34 -8.73
N TYR A 407 -26.69 -4.18 -8.16
CA TYR A 407 -25.41 -4.61 -8.75
C TYR A 407 -24.89 -5.94 -8.19
N ALA A 408 -25.45 -6.46 -7.11
CA ALA A 408 -24.94 -7.65 -6.42
C ALA A 408 -24.78 -8.85 -7.37
N SER A 409 -25.79 -9.12 -8.21
CA SER A 409 -25.72 -10.23 -9.17
C SER A 409 -24.59 -10.09 -10.19
N LYS A 410 -24.30 -8.86 -10.64
CA LYS A 410 -23.18 -8.58 -11.57
C LYS A 410 -21.84 -8.83 -10.89
N VAL A 411 -21.72 -8.42 -9.62
CA VAL A 411 -20.51 -8.62 -8.82
C VAL A 411 -20.25 -10.12 -8.62
N ILE A 412 -21.28 -10.88 -8.23
CA ILE A 412 -21.18 -12.33 -8.02
C ILE A 412 -20.74 -13.04 -9.31
N ASP A 413 -21.36 -12.73 -10.46
CA ASP A 413 -20.96 -13.29 -11.77
C ASP A 413 -19.50 -12.98 -12.11
N MET A 414 -19.08 -11.72 -11.91
CA MET A 414 -17.73 -11.27 -12.21
C MET A 414 -16.68 -11.98 -11.37
N VAL A 415 -16.92 -12.12 -10.05
CA VAL A 415 -16.01 -12.79 -9.12
C VAL A 415 -15.97 -14.30 -9.38
N THR A 416 -17.12 -14.93 -9.64
CA THR A 416 -17.21 -16.37 -9.94
C THR A 416 -16.47 -16.74 -11.22
N ARG A 417 -16.55 -15.92 -12.28
CA ARG A 417 -15.77 -16.13 -13.52
C ARG A 417 -14.27 -16.13 -13.26
N ARG A 418 -13.81 -15.40 -12.23
CA ARG A 418 -12.42 -15.33 -11.77
C ARG A 418 -12.09 -16.37 -10.69
N LYS A 419 -12.92 -17.42 -10.55
CA LYS A 419 -12.75 -18.53 -9.60
C LYS A 419 -12.94 -18.16 -8.13
N GLY A 420 -13.61 -17.05 -7.83
CA GLY A 420 -14.04 -16.72 -6.48
C GLY A 420 -15.27 -17.53 -6.07
N GLU A 421 -15.35 -17.90 -4.82
CA GLU A 421 -16.46 -18.63 -4.18
C GLU A 421 -17.12 -17.74 -3.15
N LEU A 422 -18.43 -17.55 -3.26
CA LEU A 422 -19.22 -16.75 -2.32
C LEU A 422 -19.41 -17.54 -1.01
N HIS A 423 -19.05 -16.94 0.12
CA HIS A 423 -19.24 -17.51 1.45
C HIS A 423 -20.31 -16.80 2.27
N VAL A 424 -20.36 -15.47 2.19
CA VAL A 424 -21.32 -14.66 2.95
C VAL A 424 -22.06 -13.73 2.00
N MET A 425 -23.38 -13.63 2.19
CA MET A 425 -24.25 -12.67 1.53
C MET A 425 -25.25 -12.15 2.56
N GLU A 426 -25.12 -10.90 2.93
CA GLU A 426 -25.99 -10.24 3.92
C GLU A 426 -26.53 -8.94 3.35
N THR A 427 -27.80 -8.68 3.62
CA THR A 427 -28.46 -7.42 3.25
C THR A 427 -28.43 -6.46 4.43
N LYS A 428 -27.84 -5.29 4.26
CA LYS A 428 -27.78 -4.22 5.25
C LYS A 428 -28.41 -2.95 4.68
N GLY A 429 -29.71 -2.75 4.93
CA GLY A 429 -30.47 -1.69 4.28
C GLY A 429 -30.52 -1.89 2.76
N ASP A 430 -30.06 -0.91 2.00
CA ASP A 430 -30.00 -0.96 0.52
C ASP A 430 -28.67 -1.52 -0.02
N ILE A 431 -27.76 -1.96 0.87
CA ILE A 431 -26.43 -2.48 0.52
C ILE A 431 -26.38 -3.99 0.74
N GLN A 432 -25.82 -4.70 -0.22
CA GLN A 432 -25.46 -6.11 -0.13
C GLN A 432 -23.98 -6.21 0.29
N HIS A 433 -23.74 -6.89 1.40
CA HIS A 433 -22.43 -7.28 1.88
C HIS A 433 -22.11 -8.69 1.36
N LEU A 434 -21.03 -8.82 0.59
CA LEU A 434 -20.62 -10.06 -0.06
C LEU A 434 -19.19 -10.40 0.36
N GLU A 435 -18.98 -11.62 0.88
CA GLU A 435 -17.63 -12.13 1.15
C GLU A 435 -17.33 -13.34 0.25
N PHE A 436 -16.17 -13.29 -0.39
CA PHE A 436 -15.69 -14.33 -1.28
C PHE A 436 -14.32 -14.85 -0.86
N ASP A 437 -14.06 -16.10 -1.14
CA ASP A 437 -12.74 -16.70 -1.12
C ASP A 437 -12.25 -16.87 -2.55
N MET A 438 -11.16 -16.21 -2.93
CA MET A 438 -10.72 -16.23 -4.32
C MET A 438 -9.20 -16.22 -4.48
N PRO A 439 -8.67 -16.78 -5.58
CA PRO A 439 -7.24 -16.73 -5.86
C PRO A 439 -6.75 -15.29 -6.05
N SER A 440 -5.60 -14.92 -5.45
CA SER A 440 -5.03 -13.56 -5.56
C SER A 440 -4.85 -13.09 -7.00
N ARG A 441 -4.54 -14.00 -7.95
CA ARG A 441 -4.46 -13.67 -9.38
C ARG A 441 -5.81 -13.25 -9.99
N GLY A 442 -6.93 -13.64 -9.38
CA GLY A 442 -8.27 -13.23 -9.80
C GLY A 442 -8.60 -11.79 -9.41
N LEU A 443 -7.90 -11.22 -8.44
CA LEU A 443 -8.05 -9.83 -8.02
C LEU A 443 -7.40 -8.83 -9.00
N VAL A 444 -6.41 -9.29 -9.75
CA VAL A 444 -5.70 -8.43 -10.73
C VAL A 444 -6.71 -7.89 -11.75
N GLY A 445 -6.86 -6.57 -11.81
CA GLY A 445 -7.80 -5.86 -12.68
C GLY A 445 -9.29 -6.01 -12.31
N LEU A 446 -9.62 -6.65 -11.19
CA LEU A 446 -11.00 -6.80 -10.73
C LEU A 446 -11.60 -5.47 -10.26
N ARG A 447 -10.81 -4.66 -9.53
CA ARG A 447 -11.26 -3.37 -8.99
C ARG A 447 -11.77 -2.43 -10.07
N THR A 448 -10.97 -2.22 -11.10
CA THR A 448 -11.32 -1.34 -12.23
C THR A 448 -12.59 -1.82 -12.94
N GLN A 449 -12.72 -3.14 -13.17
CA GLN A 449 -13.92 -3.71 -13.77
C GLN A 449 -15.14 -3.59 -12.86
N MET A 450 -14.96 -3.78 -11.56
CA MET A 450 -16.04 -3.67 -10.58
C MET A 450 -16.59 -2.25 -10.54
N LEU A 451 -15.74 -1.24 -10.37
CA LEU A 451 -16.14 0.17 -10.38
C LEU A 451 -16.87 0.56 -11.67
N THR A 452 -16.39 0.10 -12.84
CA THR A 452 -17.05 0.38 -14.12
C THR A 452 -18.44 -0.26 -14.20
N ASN A 453 -18.61 -1.49 -13.70
CA ASN A 453 -19.89 -2.22 -13.79
C ASN A 453 -20.91 -1.83 -12.72
N THR A 454 -20.48 -1.14 -11.67
CA THR A 454 -21.32 -0.69 -10.56
C THR A 454 -21.42 0.84 -10.49
N ALA A 455 -21.13 1.54 -11.60
CA ALA A 455 -21.14 3.02 -11.68
C ALA A 455 -20.30 3.71 -10.57
N GLY A 456 -19.26 3.03 -10.06
CA GLY A 456 -18.40 3.54 -8.99
C GLY A 456 -18.89 3.27 -7.57
N GLU A 457 -20.05 2.65 -7.39
CA GLU A 457 -20.69 2.49 -6.08
C GLU A 457 -20.18 1.29 -5.26
N ALA A 458 -19.50 0.32 -5.88
CA ALA A 458 -18.94 -0.81 -5.16
C ALA A 458 -17.72 -0.40 -4.32
N VAL A 459 -17.74 -0.77 -3.06
CA VAL A 459 -16.59 -0.70 -2.16
C VAL A 459 -15.98 -2.10 -2.07
N MET A 460 -14.71 -2.23 -2.44
CA MET A 460 -14.02 -3.51 -2.50
C MET A 460 -12.80 -3.50 -1.60
N ASN A 461 -12.65 -4.55 -0.81
CA ASN A 461 -11.47 -4.80 0.02
C ASN A 461 -11.07 -6.27 -0.04
N HIS A 462 -9.79 -6.58 0.13
CA HIS A 462 -9.29 -7.95 0.10
C HIS A 462 -8.15 -8.13 1.10
N ARG A 463 -7.98 -9.36 1.59
CA ARG A 463 -6.90 -9.72 2.51
C ARG A 463 -6.39 -11.14 2.20
N PHE A 464 -5.10 -11.35 2.33
CA PHE A 464 -4.52 -12.69 2.25
C PHE A 464 -5.12 -13.60 3.33
N ASN A 465 -5.47 -14.82 2.93
CA ASN A 465 -5.99 -15.85 3.82
C ASN A 465 -4.96 -16.98 3.97
N GLU A 466 -4.84 -17.82 2.96
CA GLU A 466 -3.97 -19.00 2.98
C GLU A 466 -3.60 -19.46 1.58
N TYR A 467 -2.71 -20.44 1.47
CA TYR A 467 -2.42 -21.11 0.21
C TYR A 467 -3.36 -22.30 0.00
N LYS A 468 -4.07 -22.34 -1.14
CA LYS A 468 -4.99 -23.41 -1.54
C LYS A 468 -4.58 -24.04 -2.86
N PRO A 469 -5.06 -25.26 -3.16
CA PRO A 469 -4.79 -25.91 -4.44
C PRO A 469 -5.18 -25.03 -5.64
N TRP A 470 -4.34 -25.07 -6.68
CA TRP A 470 -4.56 -24.33 -7.91
C TRP A 470 -5.93 -24.59 -8.55
N LYS A 471 -6.74 -23.53 -8.79
CA LYS A 471 -8.10 -23.62 -9.35
C LYS A 471 -8.18 -23.55 -10.89
N GLY A 472 -7.11 -23.87 -11.59
CA GLY A 472 -7.10 -23.84 -13.06
C GLY A 472 -6.88 -22.44 -13.63
N THR A 473 -7.08 -22.26 -14.92
CA THR A 473 -6.83 -21.01 -15.62
C THR A 473 -7.95 -19.99 -15.35
N ILE A 474 -7.57 -18.72 -15.16
CA ILE A 474 -8.49 -17.58 -15.14
C ILE A 474 -8.37 -16.87 -16.49
N PRO A 475 -9.49 -16.52 -17.15
CA PRO A 475 -9.44 -15.75 -18.38
C PRO A 475 -8.76 -14.41 -18.15
N GLY A 476 -7.78 -14.08 -18.98
CA GLY A 476 -7.17 -12.75 -19.01
C GLY A 476 -8.06 -11.71 -19.72
N ARG A 477 -7.48 -10.62 -20.17
CA ARG A 477 -8.14 -9.60 -20.98
C ARG A 477 -8.70 -10.24 -22.26
N ASN A 478 -9.97 -10.01 -22.54
CA ASN A 478 -10.66 -10.57 -23.73
C ASN A 478 -10.26 -9.84 -25.02
N ASN A 479 -10.07 -8.53 -24.92
CA ASN A 479 -9.75 -7.67 -26.07
C ASN A 479 -8.23 -7.68 -26.33
N GLY A 480 -7.86 -7.61 -27.61
CA GLY A 480 -6.46 -7.40 -28.00
C GLY A 480 -6.01 -5.95 -27.84
N VAL A 481 -4.79 -5.67 -28.23
CA VAL A 481 -4.22 -4.31 -28.22
C VAL A 481 -3.99 -3.78 -29.64
N LEU A 482 -4.02 -2.45 -29.76
CA LEU A 482 -3.59 -1.73 -30.95
C LEU A 482 -2.08 -1.45 -30.82
N ILE A 483 -1.29 -1.96 -31.77
CA ILE A 483 0.17 -1.92 -31.73
C ILE A 483 0.67 -1.03 -32.87
N ALA A 484 1.58 -0.09 -32.55
CA ALA A 484 2.21 0.75 -33.57
C ALA A 484 3.13 -0.09 -34.47
N LYS A 485 2.95 0.06 -35.79
CA LYS A 485 3.71 -0.65 -36.82
C LYS A 485 5.11 -0.09 -36.98
N GLU A 486 5.26 1.21 -36.90
CA GLU A 486 6.48 1.96 -37.22
C GLU A 486 6.67 3.10 -36.21
N ALA A 487 7.92 3.58 -36.11
CA ALA A 487 8.23 4.77 -35.32
C ALA A 487 7.75 6.05 -36.05
N GLY A 488 7.31 7.03 -35.29
CA GLY A 488 6.88 8.32 -35.82
C GLY A 488 6.00 9.08 -34.83
N THR A 489 5.43 10.19 -35.30
CA THR A 489 4.49 11.00 -34.51
C THR A 489 3.06 10.71 -34.94
N THR A 490 2.18 10.46 -33.98
CA THR A 490 0.76 10.20 -34.23
C THR A 490 0.09 11.40 -34.92
N THR A 491 -0.80 11.15 -35.85
CA THR A 491 -1.52 12.21 -36.57
C THR A 491 -3.02 12.17 -36.27
N ALA A 492 -3.65 13.33 -36.15
CA ALA A 492 -5.10 13.43 -35.99
C ALA A 492 -5.86 12.66 -37.08
N TYR A 493 -5.38 12.74 -38.31
CA TYR A 493 -5.98 12.04 -39.46
C TYR A 493 -5.95 10.51 -39.28
N SER A 494 -4.84 9.96 -38.82
CA SER A 494 -4.71 8.51 -38.63
C SER A 494 -5.56 8.02 -37.49
N LEU A 495 -5.55 8.74 -36.35
CA LEU A 495 -6.34 8.37 -35.18
C LEU A 495 -7.85 8.45 -35.47
N ASP A 496 -8.33 9.49 -36.13
CA ASP A 496 -9.73 9.60 -36.56
C ASP A 496 -10.18 8.40 -37.41
N LYS A 497 -9.35 7.99 -38.34
CA LYS A 497 -9.63 6.87 -39.25
C LYS A 497 -9.63 5.51 -38.55
N LEU A 498 -8.93 5.41 -37.43
CA LEU A 498 -8.73 4.18 -36.68
C LEU A 498 -9.59 4.09 -35.42
N GLN A 499 -10.31 5.16 -35.00
CA GLN A 499 -11.09 5.19 -33.77
C GLN A 499 -12.22 4.14 -33.72
N ASP A 500 -12.73 3.68 -34.86
CA ASP A 500 -13.69 2.57 -34.92
C ASP A 500 -13.07 1.21 -34.52
N ARG A 501 -11.75 1.11 -34.46
CA ARG A 501 -11.04 -0.12 -34.09
C ARG A 501 -10.88 -0.31 -32.58
N GLY A 502 -10.94 0.79 -31.79
CA GLY A 502 -10.76 0.73 -30.37
C GLY A 502 -10.53 2.07 -29.71
N PHE A 503 -10.09 2.02 -28.45
CA PHE A 503 -9.78 3.21 -27.67
C PHE A 503 -8.28 3.46 -27.67
N PHE A 504 -7.87 4.72 -27.81
CA PHE A 504 -6.45 5.08 -27.81
C PHE A 504 -5.93 5.46 -26.43
N PHE A 505 -4.65 5.18 -26.21
CA PHE A 505 -3.86 5.61 -25.05
C PHE A 505 -2.93 6.78 -25.38
N VAL A 506 -2.94 7.23 -26.62
CA VAL A 506 -2.09 8.30 -27.14
C VAL A 506 -2.93 9.41 -27.80
N ASP A 507 -2.44 10.64 -27.70
CA ASP A 507 -3.01 11.80 -28.38
C ASP A 507 -2.34 12.04 -29.74
N PRO A 508 -2.96 12.85 -30.63
CA PRO A 508 -2.27 13.38 -31.81
C PRO A 508 -1.02 14.19 -31.42
N GLY A 509 0.08 13.97 -32.10
CA GLY A 509 1.34 14.67 -31.85
C GLY A 509 2.28 13.93 -30.86
N GLU A 510 1.88 12.79 -30.32
CA GLU A 510 2.75 11.97 -29.47
C GLU A 510 3.69 11.08 -30.30
N GLU A 511 4.93 10.94 -29.85
CA GLU A 511 5.89 10.04 -30.47
C GLU A 511 5.60 8.58 -30.08
N VAL A 512 5.61 7.71 -31.07
CA VAL A 512 5.43 6.27 -30.92
C VAL A 512 6.55 5.51 -31.62
N TYR A 513 6.77 4.26 -31.20
CA TYR A 513 7.75 3.38 -31.83
C TYR A 513 7.14 2.01 -32.14
N LYS A 514 7.78 1.27 -33.02
CA LYS A 514 7.37 -0.09 -33.41
C LYS A 514 7.21 -1.00 -32.20
N GLY A 515 6.05 -1.64 -32.08
CA GLY A 515 5.75 -2.54 -30.96
C GLY A 515 5.18 -1.84 -29.71
N MET A 516 5.08 -0.52 -29.68
CA MET A 516 4.40 0.23 -28.62
C MET A 516 2.90 -0.03 -28.70
N ILE A 517 2.26 -0.23 -27.54
CA ILE A 517 0.81 -0.36 -27.42
C ILE A 517 0.22 1.05 -27.36
N VAL A 518 -0.59 1.38 -28.35
CA VAL A 518 -1.19 2.71 -28.53
C VAL A 518 -2.70 2.74 -28.26
N GLY A 519 -3.29 1.59 -27.94
CA GLY A 519 -4.71 1.50 -27.64
C GLY A 519 -5.19 0.08 -27.38
N GLU A 520 -6.47 -0.05 -27.04
CA GLU A 520 -7.20 -1.32 -26.87
C GLU A 520 -8.04 -1.59 -28.11
N ASN A 521 -7.97 -2.79 -28.63
CA ASN A 521 -8.80 -3.24 -29.77
C ASN A 521 -10.21 -3.58 -29.28
N ASN A 522 -11.24 -3.26 -30.04
CA ASN A 522 -12.64 -3.66 -29.78
C ASN A 522 -12.90 -5.16 -29.99
N LYS A 523 -11.93 -5.91 -30.54
CA LYS A 523 -12.04 -7.33 -30.86
C LYS A 523 -10.97 -8.15 -30.14
N PRO A 524 -11.22 -9.44 -29.92
CA PRO A 524 -10.17 -10.34 -29.49
C PRO A 524 -9.00 -10.39 -30.50
N GLY A 525 -7.78 -10.45 -29.96
CA GLY A 525 -6.56 -10.48 -30.74
C GLY A 525 -5.95 -9.10 -31.08
N ASP A 526 -4.64 -9.08 -31.11
CA ASP A 526 -3.87 -7.87 -31.33
C ASP A 526 -3.95 -7.40 -32.77
N LEU A 527 -3.98 -6.09 -32.96
CA LEU A 527 -4.03 -5.44 -34.26
C LEU A 527 -2.87 -4.46 -34.42
N VAL A 528 -2.02 -4.72 -35.42
CA VAL A 528 -0.93 -3.80 -35.78
C VAL A 528 -1.52 -2.69 -36.67
N ILE A 529 -1.33 -1.45 -36.23
CA ILE A 529 -1.88 -0.25 -36.92
C ILE A 529 -0.77 0.75 -37.22
N GLN A 530 -1.07 1.69 -38.11
CA GLN A 530 -0.15 2.78 -38.45
C GLN A 530 -0.71 4.13 -37.98
N PRO A 531 -0.41 4.55 -36.71
CA PRO A 531 -1.01 5.77 -36.15
C PRO A 531 -0.35 7.07 -36.60
N ASN A 532 0.72 6.98 -37.40
CA ASN A 532 1.54 8.09 -37.90
C ASN A 532 1.34 8.37 -39.40
N GLU A 533 0.28 7.82 -40.04
CA GLU A 533 -0.01 8.09 -41.45
C GLU A 533 -0.49 9.52 -41.62
N GLY A 534 0.21 10.29 -42.42
CA GLY A 534 -0.20 11.64 -42.82
C GLY A 534 -1.28 11.63 -43.89
N LYS A 535 -2.10 12.69 -43.96
CA LYS A 535 -3.04 12.90 -45.03
C LYS A 535 -2.27 13.09 -46.35
N LYS A 536 -2.43 12.18 -47.31
CA LYS A 536 -1.82 12.32 -48.63
C LYS A 536 -2.51 13.50 -49.35
N MET A 537 -1.78 14.57 -49.60
CA MET A 537 -2.27 15.68 -50.41
C MET A 537 -2.37 15.20 -51.86
N SER A 538 -3.57 15.15 -52.41
CA SER A 538 -3.80 15.05 -53.87
C SER A 538 -4.06 16.45 -54.41
N ASN A 539 -3.45 16.78 -55.55
CA ASN A 539 -3.55 18.09 -56.22
C ASN A 539 -4.99 18.52 -56.64
N MET A 540 -6.01 17.77 -56.25
CA MET A 540 -7.41 17.99 -56.66
C MET A 540 -8.37 18.31 -55.51
N ARG A 541 -7.90 18.62 -54.31
CA ARG A 541 -8.83 19.03 -53.24
C ARG A 541 -8.84 20.54 -53.07
N ALA A 542 -10.03 21.11 -53.28
CA ALA A 542 -10.34 22.49 -52.95
C ALA A 542 -10.06 22.75 -51.47
N SER A 543 -9.38 23.86 -51.17
CA SER A 543 -8.94 24.29 -49.82
C SER A 543 -10.07 24.67 -48.84
N GLY A 544 -11.28 24.13 -49.01
CA GLY A 544 -12.47 24.65 -48.35
C GLY A 544 -13.28 23.68 -47.45
N SER A 545 -12.88 22.42 -47.29
CA SER A 545 -13.67 21.50 -46.44
C SER A 545 -12.77 20.57 -45.60
N ASP A 546 -12.00 21.12 -44.70
CA ASP A 546 -11.52 20.33 -43.57
C ASP A 546 -12.66 20.24 -42.54
N ALA A 547 -13.44 19.16 -42.62
CA ALA A 547 -14.33 18.81 -41.52
C ALA A 547 -13.49 18.72 -40.23
N ALA A 548 -13.97 19.36 -39.17
CA ALA A 548 -13.32 19.27 -37.85
C ALA A 548 -13.17 17.80 -37.48
N VAL A 549 -11.94 17.35 -37.30
CA VAL A 549 -11.63 15.98 -36.87
C VAL A 549 -12.05 15.87 -35.43
N ASN A 550 -13.05 15.03 -35.15
CA ASN A 550 -13.50 14.79 -33.77
C ASN A 550 -12.94 13.46 -33.30
N ILE A 551 -11.87 13.54 -32.52
CA ILE A 551 -11.21 12.36 -31.93
C ILE A 551 -11.69 12.21 -30.51
N ALA A 552 -12.07 10.99 -30.11
CA ALA A 552 -12.37 10.66 -28.74
C ALA A 552 -11.12 10.91 -27.86
N PRO A 553 -11.28 11.47 -26.64
CA PRO A 553 -10.15 11.69 -25.75
C PRO A 553 -9.45 10.37 -25.44
N LYS A 554 -8.12 10.41 -25.26
CA LYS A 554 -7.36 9.23 -24.89
C LYS A 554 -7.79 8.72 -23.52
N ARG A 555 -7.75 7.41 -23.32
CA ARG A 555 -7.88 6.80 -22.00
C ARG A 555 -6.56 6.96 -21.26
N LEU A 556 -6.57 7.77 -20.19
CA LEU A 556 -5.46 7.88 -19.28
C LEU A 556 -5.47 6.66 -18.34
N MET A 557 -4.31 6.05 -18.15
CA MET A 557 -4.13 4.93 -17.25
C MET A 557 -3.04 5.25 -16.23
N THR A 558 -3.33 4.98 -14.98
CA THR A 558 -2.34 5.04 -13.89
C THR A 558 -1.33 3.90 -14.01
N LEU A 559 -0.24 3.95 -13.27
CA LEU A 559 0.76 2.87 -13.25
C LEU A 559 0.11 1.54 -12.84
N GLU A 560 -0.71 1.57 -11.79
CA GLU A 560 -1.41 0.39 -11.28
C GLU A 560 -2.37 -0.18 -12.34
N GLU A 561 -3.14 0.65 -13.01
CA GLU A 561 -4.01 0.21 -14.10
C GLU A 561 -3.22 -0.40 -15.27
N CYS A 562 -2.05 0.16 -15.60
CA CYS A 562 -1.16 -0.44 -16.59
C CYS A 562 -0.64 -1.83 -16.13
N MET A 563 -0.24 -1.96 -14.84
CA MET A 563 0.22 -3.23 -14.27
C MET A 563 -0.87 -4.32 -14.29
N GLU A 564 -2.12 -3.92 -14.04
CA GLU A 564 -3.28 -4.81 -14.11
C GLU A 564 -3.68 -5.18 -15.55
N TYR A 565 -3.40 -4.28 -16.50
CA TYR A 565 -3.83 -4.39 -17.90
C TYR A 565 -2.93 -5.30 -18.75
N ILE A 566 -1.61 -5.24 -18.57
CA ILE A 566 -0.64 -5.96 -19.40
C ILE A 566 -0.74 -7.49 -19.27
N GLN A 567 -0.39 -8.19 -20.36
CA GLN A 567 -0.29 -9.65 -20.43
C GLN A 567 1.16 -10.12 -20.43
N GLN A 568 1.40 -11.45 -20.43
CA GLN A 568 2.73 -12.05 -20.33
C GLN A 568 3.70 -11.62 -21.43
N ASP A 569 3.20 -11.33 -22.63
CA ASP A 569 4.00 -10.89 -23.78
C ASP A 569 4.14 -9.36 -23.84
N GLU A 570 3.69 -8.65 -22.79
CA GLU A 570 3.68 -7.19 -22.67
C GLU A 570 4.50 -6.75 -21.47
N CYS A 571 5.01 -5.54 -21.53
CA CYS A 571 5.67 -4.87 -20.41
C CYS A 571 5.38 -3.37 -20.40
N ILE A 572 5.62 -2.76 -19.26
CA ILE A 572 5.50 -1.31 -19.06
C ILE A 572 6.91 -0.72 -19.11
N GLU A 573 7.07 0.29 -19.93
CA GLU A 573 8.21 1.19 -19.93
C GLU A 573 7.91 2.34 -18.98
N VAL A 574 8.70 2.46 -17.92
CA VAL A 574 8.57 3.51 -16.89
C VAL A 574 9.75 4.44 -17.00
N THR A 575 9.47 5.72 -17.25
CA THR A 575 10.45 6.80 -17.27
C THR A 575 10.01 7.94 -16.35
N PRO A 576 10.87 8.87 -15.96
CA PRO A 576 10.47 10.02 -15.15
C PRO A 576 9.25 10.79 -15.69
N ASN A 577 9.13 10.89 -17.02
CA ASN A 577 8.09 11.69 -17.67
C ASN A 577 6.91 10.87 -18.21
N TYR A 578 7.11 9.58 -18.52
CA TYR A 578 6.13 8.77 -19.23
C TYR A 578 5.99 7.37 -18.67
N ILE A 579 4.77 6.83 -18.75
CA ILE A 579 4.43 5.44 -18.56
C ILE A 579 3.87 4.96 -19.89
N ARG A 580 4.51 3.96 -20.53
CA ARG A 580 4.11 3.42 -21.83
C ARG A 580 4.01 1.91 -21.75
N MET A 581 3.05 1.33 -22.43
CA MET A 581 2.94 -0.12 -22.58
C MET A 581 3.51 -0.54 -23.93
N ARG A 582 4.16 -1.69 -23.98
CA ARG A 582 4.70 -2.24 -25.22
C ARG A 582 4.75 -3.76 -25.20
N LYS A 583 4.88 -4.34 -26.39
CA LYS A 583 5.23 -5.77 -26.49
C LYS A 583 6.68 -6.00 -26.05
N VAL A 584 6.93 -7.14 -25.40
CA VAL A 584 8.31 -7.57 -25.02
C VAL A 584 9.15 -7.69 -26.28
N ILE A 585 8.62 -8.33 -27.31
CA ILE A 585 9.23 -8.41 -28.64
C ILE A 585 8.63 -7.36 -29.53
N LEU A 586 9.42 -6.38 -29.92
CA LEU A 586 8.93 -5.24 -30.71
C LEU A 586 8.62 -5.60 -32.15
N ASP A 587 9.35 -6.54 -32.75
CA ASP A 587 9.17 -6.96 -34.14
C ASP A 587 7.97 -7.92 -34.30
N GLU A 588 7.09 -7.62 -35.26
CA GLU A 588 5.88 -8.42 -35.54
C GLU A 588 6.20 -9.83 -36.05
N ASP A 589 7.19 -9.96 -36.92
CA ASP A 589 7.55 -11.24 -37.52
C ASP A 589 8.21 -12.17 -36.51
N GLU A 590 9.01 -11.61 -35.60
CA GLU A 590 9.58 -12.35 -34.47
C GLU A 590 8.49 -12.83 -33.51
N ARG A 591 7.50 -11.99 -33.17
CA ARG A 591 6.35 -12.41 -32.36
C ARG A 591 5.60 -13.58 -32.98
N LYS A 592 5.33 -13.52 -34.31
CA LYS A 592 4.66 -14.61 -35.03
C LYS A 592 5.46 -15.90 -35.05
N LYS A 593 6.79 -15.82 -35.19
CA LYS A 593 7.70 -16.98 -35.12
C LYS A 593 7.69 -17.61 -33.72
N GLN A 594 7.75 -16.81 -32.68
CA GLN A 594 7.73 -17.31 -31.30
C GLN A 594 6.38 -17.94 -30.96
N ALA A 595 5.26 -17.35 -31.34
CA ALA A 595 3.93 -17.92 -31.15
C ALA A 595 3.79 -19.30 -31.84
N LYS A 596 4.33 -19.46 -33.05
CA LYS A 596 4.37 -20.75 -33.73
C LYS A 596 5.23 -21.80 -32.99
N LYS A 597 6.40 -21.39 -32.46
CA LYS A 597 7.26 -22.28 -31.71
C LYS A 597 6.58 -22.79 -30.45
N MET A 598 5.96 -21.90 -29.68
CA MET A 598 5.20 -22.24 -28.46
C MET A 598 4.00 -23.16 -28.74
N SER A 599 3.28 -22.94 -29.82
CA SER A 599 2.17 -23.83 -30.22
C SER A 599 2.65 -25.25 -30.63
N THR A 600 3.86 -25.36 -31.14
CA THR A 600 4.45 -26.65 -31.53
C THR A 600 5.04 -27.42 -30.33
N GLU A 601 5.51 -26.70 -29.29
CA GLU A 601 6.01 -27.30 -28.05
C GLU A 601 4.89 -27.73 -27.10
N ALA A 602 3.69 -27.13 -27.24
CA ALA A 602 2.50 -27.43 -26.43
C ALA A 602 1.62 -28.55 -27.04
N ALA A 603 1.87 -28.96 -28.30
CA ALA A 603 1.20 -30.06 -29.00
C ALA A 603 2.00 -31.35 -28.92
#